data_2d4a15329557d3b7d24cf3a2af2cf185
#
_entry.id   2d4a15329557d3b7d24cf3a2af2cf185
#
_cell.length_a   1.000
_cell.length_b   1.000
_cell.length_c   1.000
_cell.angle_alpha   90.00
_cell.angle_beta   90.00
_cell.angle_gamma   90.00
#
_symmetry.space_group_name_H-M   'P 1'
#
loop_
_entity.id
_entity.type
_entity.pdbx_description
1 polymer ?
#
loop_
_entity_poly.entity_id
_entity_poly.type
_entity_poly.pdbx_seq_one_letter_code
_entity_poly.pdbx_strand_id
1 'polypeptide(L)'
;NFPARFKALKVRSLGELQVVGVIADSEENPEATAQRWQGLFDDVTASIAQPCTLLQLPTHQLPGAFETMLLNALDGDPVVGCAKVFRDCVLPHIGQRTQAQKDKIAVQAWLSASLGSAYGNVFKAQKKYPEKALLNYDHAAFEPIKQFIQGLLADVEVVLP
;
A
#
# COMPACT_ATOMS: atom_id res chain seq x y z
N ASN A 1 10.88 -6.19 10.06
CA ASN A 1 11.68 -6.05 8.84
C ASN A 1 11.13 -6.99 7.76
N PHE A 2 10.37 -6.44 6.79
CA PHE A 2 9.71 -7.22 5.73
C PHE A 2 10.71 -7.95 4.81
N PRO A 3 11.84 -7.37 4.35
CA PRO A 3 12.82 -8.06 3.54
C PRO A 3 13.35 -9.37 4.16
N ALA A 4 13.59 -9.37 5.48
CA ALA A 4 14.03 -10.58 6.17
C ALA A 4 12.93 -11.65 6.23
N ARG A 5 11.65 -11.23 6.37
CA ARG A 5 10.51 -12.14 6.34
C ARG A 5 10.25 -12.67 4.93
N PHE A 6 10.40 -11.84 3.90
CA PHE A 6 10.28 -12.25 2.51
C PHE A 6 11.35 -13.27 2.14
N LYS A 7 12.61 -13.05 2.56
CA LYS A 7 13.69 -14.04 2.41
C LYS A 7 13.42 -15.34 3.19
N ALA A 8 12.75 -15.27 4.34
CA ALA A 8 12.41 -16.45 5.14
C ALA A 8 11.24 -17.27 4.55
N LEU A 9 10.33 -16.66 3.79
CA LEU A 9 9.28 -17.37 3.02
C LEU A 9 9.88 -18.31 1.97
N LYS A 10 11.12 -18.03 1.52
CA LYS A 10 11.90 -18.81 0.58
C LYS A 10 12.05 -20.31 0.93
N VAL A 11 11.89 -20.69 2.18
CA VAL A 11 12.30 -22.01 2.67
C VAL A 11 11.16 -23.03 2.74
N ARG A 12 9.89 -22.62 2.73
CA ARG A 12 8.80 -23.54 3.13
C ARG A 12 7.63 -23.74 2.15
N SER A 13 7.32 -22.83 1.22
CA SER A 13 6.07 -22.92 0.46
C SER A 13 6.07 -22.28 -0.93
N LEU A 14 7.17 -21.70 -1.40
CA LEU A 14 7.20 -20.95 -2.66
C LEU A 14 7.17 -21.84 -3.91
N GLY A 15 7.46 -23.13 -3.79
CA GLY A 15 7.42 -24.07 -4.92
C GLY A 15 6.02 -24.37 -5.46
N GLU A 16 4.99 -24.04 -4.69
CA GLU A 16 3.57 -24.20 -5.08
C GLU A 16 2.94 -22.90 -5.60
N LEU A 17 3.63 -21.76 -5.47
CA LEU A 17 3.13 -20.48 -5.97
C LEU A 17 3.33 -20.37 -7.47
N GLN A 18 2.34 -19.88 -8.17
CA GLN A 18 2.41 -19.65 -9.62
C GLN A 18 2.93 -18.26 -9.98
N VAL A 19 2.68 -17.28 -9.13
CA VAL A 19 3.12 -15.89 -9.29
C VAL A 19 3.29 -15.23 -7.93
N VAL A 20 4.17 -14.24 -7.83
CA VAL A 20 4.37 -13.44 -6.62
C VAL A 20 4.19 -11.97 -6.96
N GLY A 21 3.18 -11.34 -6.35
CA GLY A 21 2.96 -9.90 -6.41
C GLY A 21 3.33 -9.23 -5.10
N VAL A 22 4.04 -8.12 -5.17
CA VAL A 22 4.39 -7.28 -4.03
C VAL A 22 3.80 -5.90 -4.22
N ILE A 23 3.10 -5.40 -3.21
CA ILE A 23 2.66 -4.01 -3.13
C ILE A 23 3.51 -3.33 -2.06
N ALA A 24 4.19 -2.26 -2.42
CA ALA A 24 5.10 -1.55 -1.55
C ALA A 24 4.93 -0.03 -1.66
N ASP A 25 5.23 0.69 -0.59
CA ASP A 25 5.30 2.14 -0.62
C ASP A 25 6.49 2.60 -1.47
N SER A 26 6.30 3.67 -2.26
CA SER A 26 7.36 4.30 -3.05
C SER A 26 8.39 5.02 -2.19
N GLU A 27 8.03 5.29 -0.94
CA GLU A 27 8.85 6.03 0.03
C GLU A 27 9.23 7.43 -0.50
N GLU A 28 10.41 7.94 -0.16
CA GLU A 28 10.91 9.23 -0.64
C GLU A 28 11.52 9.16 -2.03
N ASN A 29 12.05 8.00 -2.40
CA ASN A 29 12.71 7.76 -3.68
C ASN A 29 12.16 6.50 -4.33
N PRO A 30 11.18 6.65 -5.24
CA PRO A 30 10.54 5.51 -5.91
C PRO A 30 11.53 4.63 -6.67
N GLU A 31 12.52 5.25 -7.34
CA GLU A 31 13.51 4.51 -8.13
C GLU A 31 14.42 3.66 -7.23
N ALA A 32 14.95 4.22 -6.15
CA ALA A 32 15.74 3.47 -5.18
C ALA A 32 14.94 2.36 -4.52
N THR A 33 13.63 2.57 -4.30
CA THR A 33 12.73 1.55 -3.80
C THR A 33 12.54 0.43 -4.82
N ALA A 34 12.32 0.75 -6.10
CA ALA A 34 12.22 -0.24 -7.18
C ALA A 34 13.49 -1.09 -7.29
N GLN A 35 14.66 -0.45 -7.32
CA GLN A 35 15.96 -1.15 -7.38
C GLN A 35 16.16 -2.08 -6.19
N ARG A 36 15.80 -1.66 -4.99
CA ARG A 36 15.87 -2.50 -3.78
C ARG A 36 14.97 -3.74 -3.89
N TRP A 37 13.74 -3.58 -4.41
CA TRP A 37 12.84 -4.70 -4.61
C TRP A 37 13.30 -5.61 -5.73
N GLN A 38 13.83 -5.05 -6.83
CA GLN A 38 14.39 -5.85 -7.91
C GLN A 38 15.54 -6.74 -7.40
N GLY A 39 16.49 -6.21 -6.64
CA GLY A 39 17.55 -7.02 -6.03
C GLY A 39 17.03 -8.13 -5.10
N LEU A 40 15.91 -7.88 -4.38
CA LEU A 40 15.24 -8.92 -3.58
C LEU A 40 14.58 -9.99 -4.46
N PHE A 41 13.99 -9.60 -5.58
CA PHE A 41 13.38 -10.53 -6.54
C PHE A 41 14.44 -11.41 -7.21
N ASP A 42 15.55 -10.81 -7.65
CA ASP A 42 16.66 -11.56 -8.26
C ASP A 42 17.19 -12.63 -7.29
N ASP A 43 17.36 -12.27 -6.00
CA ASP A 43 17.74 -13.20 -4.94
C ASP A 43 16.72 -14.34 -4.74
N VAL A 44 15.43 -14.05 -4.90
CA VAL A 44 14.34 -15.01 -4.66
C VAL A 44 14.08 -15.85 -5.89
N THR A 45 14.02 -15.25 -7.10
CA THR A 45 13.80 -15.99 -8.36
C THR A 45 14.90 -16.97 -8.68
N ALA A 46 16.14 -16.72 -8.23
CA ALA A 46 17.22 -17.72 -8.28
C ALA A 46 16.87 -19.05 -7.55
N SER A 47 15.82 -19.03 -6.71
CA SER A 47 15.41 -20.19 -5.90
C SER A 47 13.97 -20.64 -6.15
N ILE A 48 13.16 -19.78 -6.78
CA ILE A 48 11.79 -20.06 -7.22
C ILE A 48 11.73 -19.73 -8.71
N ALA A 49 11.25 -20.64 -9.52
CA ALA A 49 11.10 -20.42 -10.97
C ALA A 49 9.94 -19.46 -11.31
N GLN A 50 9.41 -18.73 -10.33
CA GLN A 50 8.19 -17.94 -10.47
C GLN A 50 8.49 -16.46 -10.69
N PRO A 51 7.76 -15.76 -11.58
CA PRO A 51 7.92 -14.33 -11.78
C PRO A 51 7.49 -13.55 -10.52
N CYS A 52 8.25 -12.52 -10.20
CA CYS A 52 7.92 -11.56 -9.15
C CYS A 52 7.62 -10.20 -9.78
N THR A 53 6.50 -9.60 -9.40
CA THR A 53 6.10 -8.28 -9.88
C THR A 53 5.90 -7.30 -8.73
N LEU A 54 6.15 -6.02 -8.98
CA LEU A 54 6.06 -4.95 -7.99
C LEU A 54 5.02 -3.91 -8.41
N LEU A 55 4.11 -3.60 -7.51
CA LEU A 55 3.33 -2.36 -7.55
C LEU A 55 3.84 -1.40 -6.47
N GLN A 56 4.22 -0.19 -6.86
CA GLN A 56 4.57 0.88 -5.93
C GLN A 56 3.41 1.85 -5.73
N LEU A 57 3.20 2.27 -4.49
CA LEU A 57 2.14 3.22 -4.12
C LEU A 57 2.74 4.55 -3.64
N PRO A 58 2.18 5.70 -4.04
CA PRO A 58 0.99 5.85 -4.90
C PRO A 58 1.25 5.48 -6.36
N THR A 59 2.47 5.61 -6.85
CA THR A 59 2.94 5.16 -8.18
C THR A 59 4.45 4.94 -8.15
N HIS A 60 5.00 4.31 -9.18
CA HIS A 60 6.45 4.13 -9.36
C HIS A 60 7.20 5.43 -9.74
N GLN A 61 6.50 6.53 -9.93
CA GLN A 61 7.07 7.84 -10.31
C GLN A 61 6.97 8.87 -9.19
N LEU A 62 6.04 8.71 -8.27
CA LEU A 62 5.76 9.67 -7.22
C LEU A 62 6.18 9.12 -5.85
N PRO A 63 6.88 9.94 -5.03
CA PRO A 63 7.16 9.59 -3.65
C PRO A 63 5.86 9.52 -2.86
N GLY A 64 5.84 8.71 -1.81
CA GLY A 64 4.70 8.56 -0.92
C GLY A 64 4.51 7.12 -0.47
N ALA A 65 3.31 6.86 0.04
CA ALA A 65 2.90 5.60 0.60
C ALA A 65 1.44 5.30 0.30
N PHE A 66 0.94 4.19 0.81
CA PHE A 66 -0.48 3.84 0.76
C PHE A 66 -1.37 4.97 1.30
N GLU A 67 -0.93 5.67 2.35
CA GLU A 67 -1.64 6.81 2.93
C GLU A 67 -1.79 7.97 1.94
N THR A 68 -0.81 8.21 1.09
CA THR A 68 -0.90 9.22 0.01
C THR A 68 -2.04 8.89 -0.95
N MET A 69 -2.14 7.62 -1.34
CA MET A 69 -3.21 7.13 -2.19
C MET A 69 -4.58 7.24 -1.50
N LEU A 70 -4.66 6.91 -0.20
CA LEU A 70 -5.90 7.05 0.57
C LEU A 70 -6.38 8.50 0.63
N LEU A 71 -5.47 9.46 0.88
CA LEU A 71 -5.83 10.88 0.91
C LEU A 71 -6.35 11.39 -0.45
N ASN A 72 -5.86 10.82 -1.55
CA ASN A 72 -6.39 11.10 -2.88
C ASN A 72 -7.79 10.50 -3.08
N ALA A 73 -8.00 9.27 -2.58
CA ALA A 73 -9.32 8.62 -2.65
C ALA A 73 -10.40 9.30 -1.80
N LEU A 74 -9.98 10.06 -0.79
CA LEU A 74 -10.83 10.78 0.15
C LEU A 74 -10.90 12.28 -0.17
N ASP A 75 -10.44 12.69 -1.35
CA ASP A 75 -10.50 14.10 -1.73
C ASP A 75 -11.96 14.59 -1.76
N GLY A 76 -12.18 15.77 -1.17
CA GLY A 76 -13.53 16.32 -0.98
C GLY A 76 -14.22 15.90 0.35
N ASP A 77 -13.69 14.95 1.12
CA ASP A 77 -14.20 14.66 2.47
C ASP A 77 -13.81 15.81 3.43
N PRO A 78 -14.79 16.49 4.06
CA PRO A 78 -14.52 17.61 4.95
C PRO A 78 -13.70 17.21 6.19
N VAL A 79 -13.83 15.97 6.68
CA VAL A 79 -13.05 15.48 7.82
C VAL A 79 -11.58 15.31 7.43
N VAL A 80 -11.29 14.91 6.19
CA VAL A 80 -9.92 14.88 5.66
C VAL A 80 -9.33 16.29 5.59
N GLY A 81 -10.13 17.28 5.20
CA GLY A 81 -9.70 18.68 5.24
C GLY A 81 -9.24 19.10 6.64
N CYS A 82 -10.03 18.81 7.68
CA CYS A 82 -9.66 19.05 9.08
C CYS A 82 -8.42 18.27 9.50
N ALA A 83 -8.29 17.03 9.09
CA ALA A 83 -7.12 16.18 9.38
C ALA A 83 -5.82 16.71 8.75
N LYS A 84 -5.90 17.26 7.53
CA LYS A 84 -4.78 17.94 6.86
C LYS A 84 -4.37 19.22 7.64
N VAL A 85 -5.33 20.02 8.09
CA VAL A 85 -5.07 21.20 8.93
C VAL A 85 -4.41 20.80 10.26
N PHE A 86 -4.90 19.76 10.92
CA PHE A 86 -4.27 19.22 12.13
C PHE A 86 -2.83 18.80 11.88
N ARG A 87 -2.58 18.03 10.82
CA ARG A 87 -1.21 17.65 10.41
C ARG A 87 -0.33 18.88 10.28
N ASP A 88 -0.77 19.90 9.54
CA ASP A 88 0.03 21.09 9.26
C ASP A 88 0.31 21.91 10.53
N CYS A 89 -0.62 21.89 11.48
CA CYS A 89 -0.47 22.51 12.78
C CYS A 89 0.62 21.82 13.64
N VAL A 90 0.70 20.49 13.61
CA VAL A 90 1.65 19.76 14.47
C VAL A 90 3.04 19.63 13.86
N LEU A 91 3.19 19.69 12.54
CA LEU A 91 4.49 19.50 11.85
C LEU A 91 5.62 20.39 12.37
N PRO A 92 5.43 21.70 12.66
CA PRO A 92 6.49 22.55 13.21
C PRO A 92 7.03 22.09 14.57
N HIS A 93 6.26 21.30 15.31
CA HIS A 93 6.57 20.86 16.67
C HIS A 93 7.17 19.46 16.77
N ILE A 94 7.14 18.67 15.69
CA ILE A 94 7.58 17.27 15.69
C ILE A 94 8.80 17.00 14.81
N GLY A 95 9.43 18.05 14.30
CA GLY A 95 10.62 17.99 13.45
C GLY A 95 10.32 17.54 12.01
N GLN A 96 11.38 17.38 11.22
CA GLN A 96 11.24 17.01 9.81
C GLN A 96 10.58 15.63 9.65
N ARG A 97 9.68 15.54 8.68
CA ARG A 97 8.95 14.32 8.33
C ARG A 97 8.98 14.13 6.82
N THR A 98 9.04 12.88 6.40
CA THR A 98 8.88 12.48 5.00
C THR A 98 7.44 12.73 4.53
N GLN A 99 7.20 12.76 3.22
CA GLN A 99 5.83 12.92 2.72
C GLN A 99 4.93 11.79 3.20
N ALA A 100 5.39 10.54 3.12
CA ALA A 100 4.67 9.38 3.64
C ALA A 100 4.30 9.52 5.13
N GLN A 101 5.22 10.03 5.95
CA GLN A 101 4.96 10.27 7.38
C GLN A 101 3.94 11.41 7.61
N LYS A 102 3.97 12.46 6.80
CA LYS A 102 2.98 13.55 6.86
C LYS A 102 1.58 13.04 6.50
N ASP A 103 1.48 12.26 5.43
CA ASP A 103 0.22 11.69 4.98
C ASP A 103 -0.34 10.71 6.01
N LYS A 104 0.52 9.92 6.65
CA LYS A 104 0.15 9.03 7.73
C LYS A 104 -0.47 9.76 8.92
N ILE A 105 0.06 10.93 9.31
CA ILE A 105 -0.53 11.76 10.37
C ILE A 105 -1.96 12.18 9.99
N ALA A 106 -2.16 12.65 8.77
CA ALA A 106 -3.48 13.07 8.31
C ALA A 106 -4.47 11.90 8.25
N VAL A 107 -4.05 10.74 7.72
CA VAL A 107 -4.90 9.53 7.67
C VAL A 107 -5.26 9.06 9.07
N GLN A 108 -4.31 9.03 10.00
CA GLN A 108 -4.58 8.62 11.38
C GLN A 108 -5.56 9.57 12.09
N ALA A 109 -5.42 10.88 11.89
CA ALA A 109 -6.34 11.87 12.43
C ALA A 109 -7.75 11.70 11.86
N TRP A 110 -7.85 11.51 10.53
CA TRP A 110 -9.13 11.24 9.86
C TRP A 110 -9.79 9.96 10.37
N LEU A 111 -9.03 8.86 10.50
CA LEU A 111 -9.54 7.58 11.02
C LEU A 111 -10.06 7.71 12.46
N SER A 112 -9.30 8.41 13.31
CA SER A 112 -9.70 8.65 14.70
C SER A 112 -11.00 9.45 14.79
N ALA A 113 -11.15 10.47 13.95
CA ALA A 113 -12.35 11.29 13.91
C ALA A 113 -13.57 10.55 13.33
N SER A 114 -13.37 9.77 12.26
CA SER A 114 -14.45 9.11 11.52
C SER A 114 -14.90 7.80 12.15
N LEU A 115 -14.00 7.04 12.79
CA LEU A 115 -14.24 5.71 13.32
C LEU A 115 -14.08 5.60 14.83
N GLY A 116 -13.48 6.57 15.49
CA GLY A 116 -13.10 6.46 16.89
C GLY A 116 -12.10 5.33 17.17
N SER A 117 -11.37 4.84 16.15
CA SER A 117 -10.51 3.69 16.30
C SER A 117 -9.23 3.78 15.48
N ALA A 118 -8.21 3.02 15.91
CA ALA A 118 -6.93 2.95 15.25
C ALA A 118 -6.99 2.23 13.88
N TYR A 119 -6.01 2.51 13.06
CA TYR A 119 -5.80 2.07 11.68
C TYR A 119 -6.17 0.61 11.35
N GLY A 120 -5.88 -0.33 12.25
CA GLY A 120 -6.14 -1.76 12.00
C GLY A 120 -7.61 -2.18 11.99
N ASN A 121 -8.54 -1.29 12.33
CA ASN A 121 -9.96 -1.62 12.42
C ASN A 121 -10.78 -1.19 11.21
N VAL A 122 -10.21 -0.43 10.25
CA VAL A 122 -10.92 0.07 9.06
C VAL A 122 -11.52 -1.07 8.26
N PHE A 123 -10.71 -2.05 7.92
CA PHE A 123 -11.14 -3.20 7.14
C PHE A 123 -12.11 -4.10 7.90
N LYS A 124 -11.98 -4.19 9.23
CA LYS A 124 -12.91 -4.93 10.08
C LYS A 124 -14.25 -4.21 10.18
N ALA A 125 -14.23 -2.89 10.37
CA ALA A 125 -15.44 -2.07 10.43
C ALA A 125 -16.21 -2.13 9.11
N GLN A 126 -15.54 -2.04 7.99
CA GLN A 126 -16.15 -2.09 6.67
C GLN A 126 -16.79 -3.45 6.36
N LYS A 127 -16.15 -4.56 6.78
CA LYS A 127 -16.73 -5.91 6.68
C LYS A 127 -17.98 -6.06 7.54
N LYS A 128 -17.99 -5.45 8.73
CA LYS A 128 -19.10 -5.55 9.70
C LYS A 128 -20.26 -4.62 9.37
N TYR A 129 -19.97 -3.46 8.77
CA TYR A 129 -20.94 -2.41 8.47
C TYR A 129 -20.73 -1.89 7.04
N PRO A 130 -21.09 -2.70 6.01
CA PRO A 130 -20.86 -2.32 4.60
C PRO A 130 -21.58 -1.03 4.21
N GLU A 131 -22.69 -0.70 4.85
CA GLU A 131 -23.42 0.56 4.67
C GLU A 131 -22.65 1.79 5.20
N LYS A 132 -21.63 1.58 6.00
CA LYS A 132 -20.71 2.61 6.51
C LYS A 132 -19.36 2.56 5.81
N ALA A 133 -19.34 2.17 4.55
CA ALA A 133 -18.11 2.10 3.76
C ALA A 133 -17.44 3.49 3.75
N LEU A 134 -16.34 3.60 4.52
CA LEU A 134 -15.54 4.83 4.59
C LEU A 134 -14.72 5.06 3.34
N LEU A 135 -14.44 3.99 2.63
CA LEU A 135 -13.65 4.01 1.40
C LEU A 135 -14.51 3.55 0.24
N ASN A 136 -14.59 4.41 -0.77
CA ASN A 136 -15.11 4.02 -2.07
C ASN A 136 -14.00 3.32 -2.85
N TYR A 137 -13.98 2.00 -2.85
CA TYR A 137 -12.99 1.21 -3.60
C TYR A 137 -13.11 1.33 -5.11
N ASP A 138 -14.22 1.90 -5.64
CA ASP A 138 -14.36 2.18 -7.06
C ASP A 138 -13.74 3.53 -7.46
N HIS A 139 -13.21 4.28 -6.50
CA HIS A 139 -12.48 5.50 -6.78
C HIS A 139 -11.22 5.19 -7.61
N ALA A 140 -10.91 6.08 -8.57
CA ALA A 140 -9.79 5.93 -9.51
C ALA A 140 -8.42 5.74 -8.82
N ALA A 141 -8.25 6.24 -7.60
CA ALA A 141 -7.03 6.05 -6.82
C ALA A 141 -6.71 4.57 -6.52
N PHE A 142 -7.72 3.68 -6.50
CA PHE A 142 -7.53 2.24 -6.29
C PHE A 142 -7.34 1.45 -7.58
N GLU A 143 -7.51 2.08 -8.73
CA GLU A 143 -7.41 1.41 -10.03
C GLU A 143 -6.06 0.70 -10.26
N PRO A 144 -4.90 1.29 -9.90
CA PRO A 144 -3.62 0.59 -10.04
C PRO A 144 -3.55 -0.72 -9.25
N ILE A 145 -4.17 -0.79 -8.05
CA ILE A 145 -4.21 -2.01 -7.25
C ILE A 145 -5.11 -3.05 -7.91
N LYS A 146 -6.29 -2.65 -8.41
CA LYS A 146 -7.21 -3.55 -9.11
C LYS A 146 -6.54 -4.17 -10.34
N GLN A 147 -5.93 -3.34 -11.18
CA GLN A 147 -5.24 -3.79 -12.40
C GLN A 147 -4.07 -4.72 -12.07
N PHE A 148 -3.31 -4.40 -11.03
CA PHE A 148 -2.21 -5.25 -10.57
C PHE A 148 -2.70 -6.64 -10.14
N ILE A 149 -3.76 -6.69 -9.32
CA ILE A 149 -4.34 -7.97 -8.88
C ILE A 149 -4.92 -8.75 -10.06
N GLN A 150 -5.63 -8.09 -10.98
CA GLN A 150 -6.16 -8.72 -12.19
C GLN A 150 -5.06 -9.28 -13.07
N GLY A 151 -3.95 -8.56 -13.24
CA GLY A 151 -2.79 -9.04 -13.98
C GLY A 151 -2.20 -10.31 -13.36
N LEU A 152 -2.02 -10.33 -12.04
CA LEU A 152 -1.55 -11.52 -11.33
C LEU A 152 -2.47 -12.74 -11.51
N LEU A 153 -3.79 -12.52 -11.51
CA LEU A 153 -4.77 -13.60 -11.71
C LEU A 153 -4.77 -14.12 -13.15
N ALA A 154 -4.61 -13.23 -14.13
CA ALA A 154 -4.52 -13.62 -15.54
C ALA A 154 -3.28 -14.50 -15.81
N ASP A 155 -2.15 -14.18 -15.17
CA ASP A 155 -0.92 -14.97 -15.28
C ASP A 155 -1.10 -16.39 -14.71
N VAL A 156 -1.97 -16.56 -13.71
CA VAL A 156 -2.31 -17.87 -13.11
C VAL A 156 -3.20 -18.69 -14.04
N GLU A 157 -4.19 -18.09 -14.70
CA GLU A 157 -5.13 -18.80 -15.57
C GLU A 157 -4.45 -19.39 -16.83
N VAL A 158 -3.36 -18.77 -17.30
CA VAL A 158 -2.58 -19.27 -18.46
C VAL A 158 -1.79 -20.55 -18.13
N VAL A 159 -1.55 -20.85 -16.86
CA VAL A 159 -0.74 -22.00 -16.41
C VAL A 159 -1.60 -23.24 -16.09
N LEU A 160 -2.90 -23.12 -16.03
CA LEU A 160 -3.80 -24.25 -15.82
C LEU A 160 -4.04 -24.98 -17.16
N PRO A 161 -3.65 -26.27 -17.29
CA PRO A 161 -3.86 -27.06 -18.50
C PRO A 161 -5.33 -27.34 -18.78
#